data_102fc0f034fdedd6001c242c87c98e9f
#
_entry.id   102fc0f034fdedd6001c242c87c98e9f
#
_cell.length_a   1.000
_cell.length_b   1.000
_cell.length_c   1.000
_cell.angle_alpha   90.00
_cell.angle_beta   90.00
_cell.angle_gamma   90.00
#
_symmetry.space_group_name_H-M   'P 1'
#
loop_
_entity.id
_entity.type
_entity.pdbx_description
1 polymer ?
#
loop_
_entity_poly.entity_id
_entity_poly.type
_entity_poly.pdbx_seq_one_letter_code
_entity_poly.pdbx_strand_id
1 'polypeptide(L)'
;MRPFKHPPASDLILERVLYALSDPVRLEIVQRLAEVSEASCGELDGGRPKSSMSHHFRVLRDAGLVMTKSVGTTHMNSLRRSDLD
;
A
#
# COMPACT_ATOMS: atom_id res chain seq x y z
N MET A 1 18.68 -4.88 -5.79
CA MET A 1 17.21 -4.96 -5.79
C MET A 1 16.63 -3.68 -6.38
N ARG A 2 15.63 -3.83 -7.23
CA ARG A 2 14.97 -2.65 -7.80
C ARG A 2 14.10 -1.98 -6.73
N PRO A 3 14.11 -0.64 -6.66
CA PRO A 3 13.18 0.05 -5.78
C PRO A 3 11.74 -0.17 -6.26
N PHE A 4 10.80 -0.07 -5.33
CA PHE A 4 9.39 -0.12 -5.69
C PHE A 4 9.03 1.11 -6.52
N LYS A 5 8.16 0.92 -7.52
CA LYS A 5 7.62 2.02 -8.29
C LYS A 5 6.48 2.67 -7.53
N HIS A 6 6.54 3.98 -7.43
CA HIS A 6 5.46 4.77 -6.83
C HIS A 6 5.14 5.92 -7.77
N PRO A 7 3.87 6.13 -8.13
CA PRO A 7 3.53 7.26 -8.98
C PRO A 7 3.76 8.57 -8.23
N PRO A 8 4.18 9.63 -8.93
CA PRO A 8 4.25 10.94 -8.31
C PRO A 8 2.84 11.43 -7.91
N ALA A 9 2.78 12.34 -6.93
CA ALA A 9 1.50 12.85 -6.44
C ALA A 9 0.64 13.44 -7.56
N SER A 10 1.29 14.04 -8.55
CA SER A 10 0.60 14.64 -9.70
C SER A 10 -0.11 13.61 -10.59
N ASP A 11 0.25 12.33 -10.45
CA ASP A 11 -0.34 11.25 -11.25
C ASP A 11 -1.46 10.52 -10.52
N LEU A 12 -1.90 11.05 -9.37
CA LEU A 12 -3.03 10.46 -8.65
C LEU A 12 -4.30 10.64 -9.48
N ILE A 13 -4.95 9.52 -9.79
CA ILE A 13 -6.20 9.49 -10.54
C ILE A 13 -7.30 8.96 -9.64
N LEU A 14 -8.37 9.73 -9.50
CA LEU A 14 -9.47 9.40 -8.59
C LEU A 14 -10.03 8.00 -8.83
N GLU A 15 -10.21 7.61 -10.09
CA GLU A 15 -10.74 6.30 -10.41
C GLU A 15 -9.84 5.17 -9.89
N ARG A 16 -8.53 5.35 -9.95
CA ARG A 16 -7.59 4.35 -9.43
C ARG A 16 -7.65 4.26 -7.91
N VAL A 17 -7.79 5.41 -7.25
CA VAL A 17 -7.95 5.44 -5.78
C VAL A 17 -9.23 4.72 -5.38
N LEU A 18 -10.34 5.03 -6.03
CA LEU A 18 -11.62 4.39 -5.74
C LEU A 18 -11.57 2.89 -6.00
N TYR A 19 -10.95 2.48 -7.11
CA TYR A 19 -10.76 1.06 -7.41
C TYR A 19 -9.94 0.37 -6.32
N ALA A 20 -8.84 0.98 -5.92
CA ALA A 20 -7.97 0.40 -4.89
C ALA A 20 -8.72 0.22 -3.56
N LEU A 21 -9.59 1.14 -3.21
CA LEU A 21 -10.35 1.08 -1.96
C LEU A 21 -11.64 0.25 -2.07
N SER A 22 -11.98 -0.25 -3.25
CA SER A 22 -13.21 -1.02 -3.45
C SER A 22 -13.12 -2.47 -2.98
N ASP A 23 -11.93 -2.93 -2.60
CA ASP A 23 -11.71 -4.29 -2.11
C ASP A 23 -11.59 -4.27 -0.59
N PRO A 24 -12.30 -5.16 0.14
CA PRO A 24 -12.27 -5.13 1.61
C PRO A 24 -10.89 -5.40 2.20
N VAL A 25 -10.06 -6.21 1.55
CA VAL A 25 -8.69 -6.47 2.03
C VAL A 25 -7.85 -5.20 1.92
N ARG A 26 -7.93 -4.53 0.78
CA ARG A 26 -7.17 -3.30 0.57
C ARG A 26 -7.64 -2.18 1.49
N LEU A 27 -8.96 -2.09 1.70
CA LEU A 27 -9.50 -1.11 2.64
C LEU A 27 -8.99 -1.36 4.06
N GLU A 28 -8.94 -2.62 4.48
CA GLU A 28 -8.40 -2.97 5.79
C GLU A 28 -6.93 -2.57 5.94
N ILE A 29 -6.12 -2.80 4.90
CA ILE A 29 -4.71 -2.39 4.90
C ILE A 29 -4.60 -0.89 5.13
N VAL A 30 -5.36 -0.10 4.39
CA VAL A 30 -5.34 1.36 4.51
C VAL A 30 -5.80 1.80 5.89
N GLN A 31 -6.85 1.20 6.42
CA GLN A 31 -7.35 1.53 7.75
C GLN A 31 -6.30 1.24 8.83
N ARG A 32 -5.61 0.11 8.73
CA ARG A 32 -4.56 -0.23 9.68
C ARG A 32 -3.37 0.71 9.57
N LEU A 33 -2.98 1.07 8.36
CA LEU A 33 -1.88 2.02 8.16
C LEU A 33 -2.26 3.44 8.59
N ALA A 34 -3.54 3.75 8.66
CA ALA A 34 -3.99 5.03 9.21
C ALA A 34 -3.80 5.10 10.73
N GLU A 35 -3.75 3.96 11.40
CA GLU A 35 -3.59 3.88 12.86
C GLU A 35 -2.13 3.81 13.29
N VAL A 36 -1.24 3.34 12.39
CA VAL A 36 0.19 3.20 12.67
C VAL A 36 1.00 3.95 11.63
N SER A 37 2.24 4.30 11.96
CA SER A 37 3.10 5.04 11.02
C SER A 37 3.50 4.17 9.83
N GLU A 38 3.88 2.93 10.12
CA GLU A 38 4.26 1.97 9.10
C GLU A 38 4.11 0.55 9.65
N ALA A 39 3.98 -0.41 8.74
CA ALA A 39 3.87 -1.81 9.09
C ALA A 39 4.43 -2.67 7.97
N SER A 40 4.97 -3.83 8.30
CA SER A 40 5.46 -4.78 7.32
C SER A 40 4.30 -5.47 6.59
N CYS A 41 4.60 -6.05 5.43
CA CYS A 41 3.61 -6.86 4.71
C CYS A 41 3.12 -8.02 5.59
N GLY A 42 4.01 -8.65 6.35
CA GLY A 42 3.63 -9.75 7.24
C GLY A 42 2.69 -9.31 8.36
N GLU A 43 2.86 -8.09 8.86
CA GLU A 43 1.96 -7.57 9.88
C GLU A 43 0.57 -7.23 9.34
N LEU A 44 0.48 -6.99 8.04
CA LEU A 44 -0.76 -6.54 7.40
C LEU A 44 -1.52 -7.67 6.70
N ASP A 45 -0.94 -8.87 6.58
CA ASP A 45 -1.51 -9.92 5.74
C ASP A 45 -2.73 -10.61 6.35
N GLY A 46 -2.91 -10.54 7.65
CA GLY A 46 -4.04 -11.18 8.33
C GLY A 46 -4.09 -12.69 8.12
N GLY A 47 -2.95 -13.32 7.90
CA GLY A 47 -2.87 -14.76 7.63
C GLY A 47 -3.17 -15.15 6.19
N ARG A 48 -3.33 -14.18 5.30
CA ARG A 48 -3.63 -14.44 3.88
C ARG A 48 -2.36 -14.81 3.10
N PRO A 49 -2.49 -15.56 1.98
CA PRO A 49 -1.33 -15.95 1.19
C PRO A 49 -0.55 -14.75 0.63
N LYS A 50 0.77 -14.86 0.61
CA LYS A 50 1.64 -13.79 0.10
C LYS A 50 1.34 -13.42 -1.34
N SER A 51 0.96 -14.39 -2.18
CA SER A 51 0.68 -14.13 -3.59
C SER A 51 -0.50 -13.19 -3.78
N SER A 52 -1.59 -13.39 -3.03
CA SER A 52 -2.73 -12.49 -3.09
C SER A 52 -2.44 -11.14 -2.45
N MET A 53 -1.69 -11.13 -1.35
CA MET A 53 -1.31 -9.89 -0.68
C MET A 53 -0.39 -9.04 -1.56
N SER A 54 0.53 -9.66 -2.30
CA SER A 54 1.40 -8.93 -3.23
C SER A 54 0.59 -8.16 -4.27
N HIS A 55 -0.48 -8.77 -4.77
CA HIS A 55 -1.39 -8.09 -5.71
C HIS A 55 -2.05 -6.88 -5.05
N HIS A 56 -2.56 -7.04 -3.84
CA HIS A 56 -3.22 -5.94 -3.13
C HIS A 56 -2.27 -4.78 -2.86
N PHE A 57 -1.06 -5.07 -2.40
CA PHE A 57 -0.06 -4.01 -2.17
C PHE A 57 0.32 -3.30 -3.47
N ARG A 58 0.43 -4.04 -4.56
CA ARG A 58 0.73 -3.46 -5.86
C ARG A 58 -0.37 -2.50 -6.31
N VAL A 59 -1.64 -2.89 -6.17
CA VAL A 59 -2.76 -2.03 -6.52
C VAL A 59 -2.72 -0.75 -5.69
N LEU A 60 -2.45 -0.87 -4.39
CA LEU A 60 -2.38 0.29 -3.50
C LEU A 60 -1.21 1.22 -3.86
N ARG A 61 -0.05 0.67 -4.21
CA ARG A 61 1.09 1.47 -4.65
C ARG A 61 0.79 2.18 -5.96
N ASP A 62 0.23 1.47 -6.92
CA ASP A 62 -0.08 2.02 -8.24
C ASP A 62 -1.12 3.13 -8.15
N ALA A 63 -2.02 3.06 -7.20
CA ALA A 63 -3.01 4.11 -6.94
C ALA A 63 -2.43 5.30 -6.17
N GLY A 64 -1.19 5.19 -5.69
CA GLY A 64 -0.55 6.27 -4.94
C GLY A 64 -0.97 6.37 -3.48
N LEU A 65 -1.64 5.35 -2.94
CA LEU A 65 -2.11 5.36 -1.55
C LEU A 65 -1.05 4.88 -0.57
N VAL A 66 -0.21 3.94 -0.99
CA VAL A 66 0.78 3.29 -0.13
C VAL A 66 2.17 3.44 -0.72
N MET A 67 3.13 3.70 0.15
CA MET A 67 4.54 3.69 -0.18
C MET A 67 5.19 2.49 0.49
N THR A 68 6.02 1.76 -0.25
CA THR A 68 6.73 0.59 0.25
C THR A 68 8.22 0.80 0.11
N LYS A 69 8.97 0.46 1.15
CA LYS A 69 10.44 0.50 1.10
C LYS A 69 11.01 -0.80 1.66
N SER A 70 12.18 -1.17 1.17
CA SER A 70 12.89 -2.34 1.68
C SER A 70 13.75 -1.92 2.88
N VAL A 71 13.62 -2.66 3.97
CA VAL A 71 14.44 -2.48 5.17
C VAL A 71 15.01 -3.86 5.50
N GLY A 72 16.27 -4.10 5.12
CA GLY A 72 16.83 -5.44 5.18
C GLY A 72 16.07 -6.37 4.24
N THR A 73 15.53 -7.47 4.78
CA THR A 73 14.71 -8.42 4.03
C THR A 73 13.22 -8.14 4.18
N THR A 74 12.86 -7.06 4.87
CA THR A 74 11.46 -6.73 5.17
C THR A 74 10.99 -5.60 4.27
N HIS A 75 9.75 -5.71 3.81
CA HIS A 75 9.08 -4.63 3.07
C HIS A 75 8.18 -3.87 4.05
N MET A 76 8.49 -2.58 4.25
CA MET A 76 7.73 -1.71 5.15
C MET A 76 6.81 -0.81 4.35
N ASN A 77 5.57 -0.70 4.78
CA ASN A 77 4.53 0.06 4.10
C ASN A 77 4.05 1.21 4.95
N SER A 78 3.71 2.31 4.31
CA SER A 78 3.14 3.49 4.97
C SER A 78 2.17 4.18 4.03
N LEU A 79 1.24 4.96 4.57
CA LEU A 79 0.37 5.77 3.74
C LEU A 79 1.12 6.99 3.22
N ARG A 80 0.80 7.41 2.00
CA ARG A 80 1.37 8.63 1.43
C ARG A 80 0.53 9.84 1.86
N ARG A 81 0.57 10.12 3.16
CA ARG A 81 -0.30 11.13 3.78
C ARG A 81 -0.11 12.52 3.22
N SER A 82 1.13 12.89 2.94
CA SER A 82 1.43 14.22 2.39
C SER A 82 0.84 14.41 1.00
N ASP A 83 0.61 13.32 0.27
CA ASP A 83 0.02 13.37 -1.06
C ASP A 83 -1.50 13.29 -1.03
N LEU A 84 -2.06 12.83 0.10
CA LEU A 84 -3.51 12.62 0.25
C LEU A 84 -4.20 13.76 1.01
N ASP A 85 -3.42 14.47 1.78
CA ASP A 85 -3.91 15.63 2.54
C ASP A 85 -3.90 16.87 1.66
#